data_7468417ef4e26437844b04510bdd74ee
#
_entry.id   7468417ef4e26437844b04510bdd74ee
#
_cell.length_a   1.000
_cell.length_b   1.000
_cell.length_c   1.000
_cell.angle_alpha   90.00
_cell.angle_beta   90.00
_cell.angle_gamma   90.00
#
_symmetry.space_group_name_H-M   'P 1'
#
loop_
_entity.id
_entity.type
_entity.pdbx_description
1 polymer ?
#
loop_
_entity_poly.entity_id
_entity_poly.type
_entity_poly.pdbx_seq_one_letter_code
_entity_poly.pdbx_strand_id
1 'polypeptide(L)'
;MYNKTNKYKKEGDFLAKGGIISAIHQGSLAEELELVPGDKILAINGQDLTDIIDLSFALADEEIEMLIEHTDGEQEIIGFEKDIDEELGAEFESAVFGKIRQCANNCYFCFVDQVAPNMRDSLYIKDDDYRLSFLYGNFVTMTNMGPNDLKRIERLHLSPLYISVHTTNPKLRSQMLRTKRAELVMEQLKNLNKANVEYHTQVVLCPGLNDGEELDRTIQDIISMRPFAQTLGIVPVGLTKFRENCYPLTTFDAEGAKKVIEQVSIWQEKMRKETGKAFVYLSDEFYLMANMPLPVAKEYDGFPQLDNGIGLTRNFIEQWKDTIVENNKYTEPLNLDIVCGKSAAKVIKNLVSDLQINNLSANVRAMENDFFGHEVTVTGLLTGQDIIKNLQKTAQNRDGIIIPACSLRDGEDIFLDDYTLDDIKNAFPNESVKVVSDAISLKNILANWHEIECERTKAIYTWQSNASYTK
;
A
#
# COMPACT_ATOMS: atom_id res chain seq x y z
N MET A 1 33.85 -25.51 -0.25
CA MET A 1 33.72 -26.96 0.09
C MET A 1 32.62 -27.07 1.10
N TYR A 2 31.48 -27.57 0.70
CA TYR A 2 30.30 -27.67 1.59
C TYR A 2 30.41 -28.91 2.46
N ASN A 3 30.24 -28.75 3.78
CA ASN A 3 30.20 -29.87 4.72
C ASN A 3 28.75 -30.20 5.08
N LYS A 4 28.22 -31.29 4.51
CA LYS A 4 26.95 -31.88 4.97
C LYS A 4 27.22 -32.71 6.22
N THR A 5 26.80 -32.24 7.41
CA THR A 5 26.97 -32.97 8.65
C THR A 5 25.73 -32.93 9.54
N ASN A 6 25.25 -34.11 9.80
CA ASN A 6 24.47 -34.59 10.97
C ASN A 6 22.99 -34.24 11.11
N LYS A 7 22.20 -35.35 11.13
CA LYS A 7 20.81 -35.39 11.59
C LYS A 7 20.69 -34.90 13.05
N TYR A 8 20.08 -33.75 13.25
CA TYR A 8 19.78 -33.26 14.59
C TYR A 8 18.35 -33.68 14.98
N LYS A 9 18.25 -34.51 16.05
CA LYS A 9 17.05 -34.61 16.89
C LYS A 9 17.29 -33.74 18.11
N LYS A 10 16.75 -32.53 18.14
CA LYS A 10 16.60 -31.78 19.39
C LYS A 10 15.17 -32.01 19.89
N GLU A 11 15.05 -32.70 21.02
CA GLU A 11 13.82 -32.74 21.80
C GLU A 11 13.59 -31.35 22.40
N GLY A 12 12.57 -30.66 21.90
CA GLY A 12 12.10 -29.36 22.37
C GLY A 12 11.24 -28.73 21.29
N ASP A 13 10.00 -28.36 21.62
CA ASP A 13 9.04 -27.69 20.73
C ASP A 13 9.66 -26.44 20.07
N PHE A 14 10.28 -26.61 18.92
CA PHE A 14 10.63 -25.49 18.04
C PHE A 14 9.36 -25.05 17.32
N LEU A 15 8.78 -23.94 17.77
CA LEU A 15 7.65 -23.27 17.12
C LEU A 15 8.08 -22.38 15.93
N ALA A 16 9.34 -22.44 15.51
CA ALA A 16 9.81 -21.73 14.33
C ALA A 16 9.15 -22.33 13.08
N LYS A 17 8.30 -21.56 12.43
CA LYS A 17 7.63 -22.02 11.20
C LYS A 17 8.54 -21.95 9.98
N GLY A 18 9.66 -21.24 10.07
CA GLY A 18 10.61 -21.02 8.98
C GLY A 18 10.03 -20.30 7.77
N GLY A 19 10.89 -19.85 6.87
CA GLY A 19 10.50 -19.28 5.57
C GLY A 19 10.34 -20.36 4.53
N ILE A 20 9.17 -20.51 3.93
CA ILE A 20 8.93 -21.45 2.84
C ILE A 20 9.42 -20.82 1.53
N ILE A 21 10.32 -21.50 0.84
CA ILE A 21 10.86 -21.07 -0.45
C ILE A 21 9.77 -21.24 -1.52
N SER A 22 9.48 -20.19 -2.28
CA SER A 22 8.53 -20.21 -3.40
C SER A 22 9.22 -20.34 -4.76
N ALA A 23 10.41 -19.75 -4.90
CA ALA A 23 11.22 -19.83 -6.13
C ALA A 23 12.72 -19.71 -5.81
N ILE A 24 13.56 -20.19 -6.74
CA ILE A 24 15.02 -20.08 -6.67
C ILE A 24 15.52 -19.47 -7.97
N HIS A 25 16.44 -18.51 -7.86
CA HIS A 25 17.03 -17.85 -9.01
C HIS A 25 18.15 -18.71 -9.60
N GLN A 26 18.18 -18.82 -10.90
CA GLN A 26 19.22 -19.56 -11.61
C GLN A 26 20.60 -18.93 -11.37
N GLY A 27 21.60 -19.76 -11.05
CA GLY A 27 22.96 -19.32 -10.76
C GLY A 27 23.14 -18.69 -9.39
N SER A 28 22.16 -18.83 -8.48
CA SER A 28 22.22 -18.29 -7.12
C SER A 28 22.85 -19.27 -6.13
N LEU A 29 23.23 -18.74 -4.95
CA LEU A 29 23.70 -19.53 -3.82
C LEU A 29 22.68 -20.59 -3.39
N ALA A 30 21.38 -20.29 -3.43
CA ALA A 30 20.32 -21.24 -3.11
C ALA A 30 20.30 -22.44 -4.08
N GLU A 31 20.55 -22.21 -5.38
CA GLU A 31 20.69 -23.30 -6.37
C GLU A 31 21.95 -24.13 -6.12
N GLU A 32 23.07 -23.49 -5.79
CA GLU A 32 24.33 -24.19 -5.46
C GLU A 32 24.21 -25.04 -4.20
N LEU A 33 23.39 -24.61 -3.23
CA LEU A 33 23.07 -25.34 -2.00
C LEU A 33 22.02 -26.45 -2.22
N GLU A 34 21.57 -26.65 -3.46
CA GLU A 34 20.57 -27.67 -3.84
C GLU A 34 19.20 -27.45 -3.15
N LEU A 35 18.86 -26.20 -2.75
CA LEU A 35 17.55 -25.87 -2.20
C LEU A 35 16.48 -25.95 -3.31
N VAL A 36 15.26 -26.30 -2.93
CA VAL A 36 14.13 -26.38 -3.88
C VAL A 36 12.89 -25.64 -3.36
N PRO A 37 12.00 -25.18 -4.25
CA PRO A 37 10.71 -24.64 -3.84
C PRO A 37 9.95 -25.63 -2.95
N GLY A 38 9.42 -25.13 -1.82
CA GLY A 38 8.76 -25.92 -0.77
C GLY A 38 9.66 -26.25 0.43
N ASP A 39 10.99 -26.16 0.30
CA ASP A 39 11.89 -26.25 1.46
C ASP A 39 11.66 -25.06 2.42
N LYS A 40 11.94 -25.28 3.70
CA LYS A 40 11.81 -24.24 4.74
C LYS A 40 13.16 -23.96 5.39
N ILE A 41 13.51 -22.70 5.48
CA ILE A 41 14.66 -22.26 6.28
C ILE A 41 14.16 -21.95 7.68
N LEU A 42 14.55 -22.78 8.65
CA LEU A 42 14.06 -22.72 10.04
C LEU A 42 14.91 -21.80 10.91
N ALA A 43 16.24 -21.91 10.80
CA ALA A 43 17.18 -21.16 11.62
C ALA A 43 18.48 -20.90 10.85
N ILE A 44 19.19 -19.84 11.22
CA ILE A 44 20.57 -19.54 10.78
C ILE A 44 21.42 -19.26 12.01
N ASN A 45 22.63 -19.85 12.07
CA ASN A 45 23.59 -19.72 13.16
C ASN A 45 22.94 -19.95 14.54
N GLY A 46 22.01 -20.92 14.62
CA GLY A 46 21.26 -21.28 15.81
C GLY A 46 20.17 -20.30 16.23
N GLN A 47 19.87 -19.28 15.43
CA GLN A 47 18.78 -18.32 15.65
C GLN A 47 17.57 -18.69 14.82
N ASP A 48 16.41 -18.88 15.46
CA ASP A 48 15.14 -19.14 14.79
C ASP A 48 14.72 -17.94 13.93
N LEU A 49 14.21 -18.22 12.73
CA LEU A 49 13.73 -17.19 11.79
C LEU A 49 12.21 -17.03 11.91
N THR A 50 11.76 -15.82 12.16
CA THR A 50 10.33 -15.49 12.28
C THR A 50 9.79 -14.69 11.10
N ASP A 51 10.69 -14.11 10.31
CA ASP A 51 10.37 -13.26 9.15
C ASP A 51 11.63 -13.04 8.28
N ILE A 52 11.41 -12.36 7.15
CA ILE A 52 12.48 -12.03 6.20
C ILE A 52 13.53 -11.07 6.80
N ILE A 53 13.15 -10.30 7.82
CA ILE A 53 14.07 -9.38 8.50
C ILE A 53 15.12 -10.18 9.27
N ASP A 54 14.69 -11.18 10.06
CA ASP A 54 15.61 -12.08 10.77
C ASP A 54 16.53 -12.80 9.77
N LEU A 55 15.98 -13.28 8.66
CA LEU A 55 16.74 -13.96 7.61
C LEU A 55 17.82 -13.02 7.02
N SER A 56 17.42 -11.78 6.64
CA SER A 56 18.35 -10.82 6.03
C SER A 56 19.50 -10.44 6.96
N PHE A 57 19.19 -10.25 8.25
CA PHE A 57 20.23 -9.96 9.26
C PHE A 57 21.14 -11.16 9.51
N ALA A 58 20.60 -12.39 9.54
CA ALA A 58 21.39 -13.59 9.76
C ALA A 58 22.28 -13.95 8.56
N LEU A 59 21.87 -13.60 7.34
CA LEU A 59 22.65 -13.77 6.11
C LEU A 59 23.72 -12.69 5.91
N ALA A 60 23.82 -11.70 6.78
CA ALA A 60 24.89 -10.71 6.74
C ALA A 60 26.25 -11.24 7.24
N ASP A 61 26.28 -12.42 7.87
CA ASP A 61 27.51 -13.10 8.25
C ASP A 61 28.16 -13.82 7.05
N GLU A 62 29.50 -14.00 7.10
CA GLU A 62 30.24 -14.73 6.06
C GLU A 62 30.19 -16.25 6.26
N GLU A 63 30.16 -16.71 7.53
CA GLU A 63 30.06 -18.13 7.92
C GLU A 63 28.61 -18.43 8.31
N ILE A 64 27.94 -19.27 7.56
CA ILE A 64 26.52 -19.60 7.72
C ILE A 64 26.35 -21.08 8.08
N GLU A 65 25.59 -21.34 9.12
CA GLU A 65 25.06 -22.66 9.48
C GLU A 65 23.52 -22.58 9.38
N MET A 66 22.95 -23.10 8.28
CA MET A 66 21.54 -23.01 7.95
C MET A 66 20.81 -24.30 8.27
N LEU A 67 19.81 -24.27 9.12
CA LEU A 67 18.88 -25.37 9.38
C LEU A 67 17.71 -25.29 8.41
N ILE A 68 17.54 -26.31 7.59
CA ILE A 68 16.43 -26.44 6.63
C ILE A 68 15.56 -27.64 6.96
N GLU A 69 14.28 -27.57 6.56
CA GLU A 69 13.34 -28.68 6.53
C GLU A 69 12.91 -28.88 5.08
N HIS A 70 13.22 -30.04 4.54
CA HIS A 70 12.84 -30.40 3.18
C HIS A 70 11.35 -30.71 3.07
N THR A 71 10.86 -30.78 1.84
CA THR A 71 9.44 -31.05 1.54
C THR A 71 8.92 -32.38 2.07
N ASP A 72 9.82 -33.36 2.31
CA ASP A 72 9.51 -34.65 2.93
C ASP A 72 9.53 -34.64 4.47
N GLY A 73 9.90 -33.48 5.07
CA GLY A 73 10.00 -33.28 6.52
C GLY A 73 11.35 -33.71 7.14
N GLU A 74 12.34 -34.14 6.32
CA GLU A 74 13.71 -34.33 6.81
C GLU A 74 14.35 -32.97 7.11
N GLN A 75 15.10 -32.88 8.22
CA GLN A 75 15.85 -31.68 8.59
C GLN A 75 17.34 -31.89 8.37
N GLU A 76 17.99 -30.91 7.77
CA GLU A 76 19.42 -30.88 7.50
C GLU A 76 20.03 -29.55 7.95
N ILE A 77 21.31 -29.59 8.35
CA ILE A 77 22.12 -28.39 8.57
C ILE A 77 23.13 -28.30 7.44
N ILE A 78 23.11 -27.18 6.72
CA ILE A 78 24.06 -26.86 5.66
C ILE A 78 24.99 -25.77 6.17
N GLY A 79 26.29 -26.07 6.23
CA GLY A 79 27.33 -25.08 6.54
C GLY A 79 27.99 -24.60 5.24
N PHE A 80 28.11 -23.30 5.06
CA PHE A 80 28.77 -22.68 3.90
C PHE A 80 29.37 -21.32 4.24
N GLU A 81 30.31 -20.88 3.40
CA GLU A 81 30.91 -19.56 3.44
C GLU A 81 30.39 -18.77 2.23
N LYS A 82 30.12 -17.49 2.41
CA LYS A 82 29.68 -16.56 1.35
C LYS A 82 30.29 -15.18 1.52
N ASP A 83 30.33 -14.40 0.46
CA ASP A 83 30.66 -12.98 0.55
C ASP A 83 29.54 -12.21 1.28
N ILE A 84 29.89 -11.14 2.03
CA ILE A 84 28.91 -10.34 2.78
C ILE A 84 27.74 -9.88 1.90
N ASP A 85 28.06 -9.41 0.69
CA ASP A 85 27.09 -8.87 -0.26
C ASP A 85 26.44 -9.95 -1.15
N GLU A 86 26.79 -11.22 -0.97
CA GLU A 86 26.22 -12.32 -1.75
C GLU A 86 24.81 -12.66 -1.23
N GLU A 87 23.85 -12.56 -2.13
CA GLU A 87 22.46 -12.87 -1.82
C GLU A 87 22.17 -14.37 -1.93
N LEU A 88 21.24 -14.86 -1.10
CA LEU A 88 20.80 -16.25 -1.16
C LEU A 88 20.16 -16.60 -2.53
N GLY A 89 19.42 -15.67 -3.12
CA GLY A 89 18.72 -15.86 -4.39
C GLY A 89 17.52 -16.80 -4.30
N ALA A 90 16.83 -16.78 -3.17
CA ALA A 90 15.58 -17.49 -2.94
C ALA A 90 14.43 -16.50 -2.68
N GLU A 91 13.26 -16.77 -3.29
CA GLU A 91 12.01 -16.09 -2.99
C GLU A 91 11.21 -16.88 -1.96
N PHE A 92 10.37 -16.21 -1.19
CA PHE A 92 9.57 -16.82 -0.12
C PHE A 92 8.08 -16.62 -0.35
N GLU A 93 7.24 -17.55 0.14
CA GLU A 93 5.78 -17.44 0.06
C GLU A 93 5.24 -16.24 0.84
N SER A 94 5.94 -15.82 1.91
CA SER A 94 5.54 -14.71 2.77
C SER A 94 6.75 -14.07 3.44
N ALA A 95 6.71 -12.76 3.60
CA ALA A 95 7.73 -12.03 4.37
C ALA A 95 7.66 -12.33 5.89
N VAL A 96 6.53 -12.80 6.38
CA VAL A 96 6.34 -13.23 7.77
C VAL A 96 6.21 -14.74 7.80
N PHE A 97 7.20 -15.42 8.35
CA PHE A 97 7.29 -16.89 8.37
C PHE A 97 6.31 -17.59 9.34
N GLY A 98 5.56 -16.80 10.07
CA GLY A 98 4.53 -17.29 10.97
C GLY A 98 3.17 -16.65 10.69
N LYS A 99 2.46 -16.33 11.77
CA LYS A 99 1.20 -15.59 11.65
C LYS A 99 1.47 -14.07 11.64
N ILE A 100 0.79 -13.36 10.76
CA ILE A 100 0.69 -11.90 10.82
C ILE A 100 0.01 -11.53 12.15
N ARG A 101 0.52 -10.50 12.82
CA ARG A 101 -0.11 -9.96 14.04
C ARG A 101 -1.39 -9.25 13.68
N GLN A 102 -2.48 -9.80 14.13
CA GLN A 102 -3.80 -9.23 13.88
C GLN A 102 -4.08 -8.07 14.83
N CYS A 103 -4.75 -7.05 14.31
CA CYS A 103 -5.27 -5.94 15.07
C CYS A 103 -6.41 -6.39 15.98
N ALA A 104 -6.29 -6.12 17.28
CA ALA A 104 -7.32 -6.41 18.28
C ALA A 104 -8.28 -5.23 18.52
N ASN A 105 -8.11 -4.12 17.78
CA ASN A 105 -8.93 -2.92 17.92
C ASN A 105 -10.29 -3.09 17.24
N ASN A 106 -11.26 -2.29 17.69
CA ASN A 106 -12.57 -2.19 17.08
C ASN A 106 -12.88 -0.71 16.80
N CYS A 107 -12.05 -0.10 15.93
CA CYS A 107 -12.07 1.32 15.66
C CYS A 107 -13.40 1.77 15.05
N TYR A 108 -13.87 2.98 15.41
CA TYR A 108 -15.08 3.59 14.86
C TYR A 108 -15.06 3.69 13.33
N PHE A 109 -13.87 3.86 12.76
CA PHE A 109 -13.61 4.11 11.35
C PHE A 109 -12.94 2.93 10.62
N CYS A 110 -12.85 1.74 11.24
CA CYS A 110 -12.16 0.60 10.63
C CYS A 110 -12.78 0.24 9.28
N PHE A 111 -11.98 0.34 8.21
CA PHE A 111 -12.47 0.02 6.88
C PHE A 111 -12.74 -1.48 6.70
N VAL A 112 -11.92 -2.34 7.32
CA VAL A 112 -12.09 -3.80 7.26
C VAL A 112 -13.43 -4.25 7.88
N ASP A 113 -13.91 -3.54 8.93
CA ASP A 113 -15.22 -3.83 9.53
C ASP A 113 -16.42 -3.42 8.66
N GLN A 114 -16.15 -2.72 7.55
CA GLN A 114 -17.14 -2.23 6.59
C GLN A 114 -17.03 -2.93 5.23
N VAL A 115 -16.24 -4.01 5.14
CA VAL A 115 -16.15 -4.83 3.92
C VAL A 115 -17.46 -5.64 3.78
N ALA A 116 -17.91 -5.84 2.55
CA ALA A 116 -19.11 -6.63 2.26
C ALA A 116 -18.97 -8.05 2.83
N PRO A 117 -20.05 -8.67 3.29
CA PRO A 117 -20.03 -10.06 3.75
C PRO A 117 -19.76 -11.04 2.59
N ASN A 118 -19.21 -12.20 2.91
CA ASN A 118 -18.93 -13.30 1.97
C ASN A 118 -17.94 -12.96 0.84
N MET A 119 -16.99 -12.06 1.12
CA MET A 119 -15.84 -11.81 0.27
C MET A 119 -14.71 -12.80 0.60
N ARG A 120 -13.64 -12.82 -0.23
CA ARG A 120 -12.45 -13.65 0.05
C ARG A 120 -11.79 -13.30 1.38
N ASP A 121 -11.27 -14.31 2.09
CA ASP A 121 -10.74 -14.18 3.45
C ASP A 121 -9.65 -13.11 3.60
N SER A 122 -8.84 -12.91 2.54
CA SER A 122 -7.76 -11.92 2.57
C SER A 122 -8.24 -10.47 2.81
N LEU A 123 -9.50 -10.14 2.47
CA LEU A 123 -10.07 -8.81 2.68
C LEU A 123 -10.51 -8.55 4.13
N TYR A 124 -10.58 -9.58 4.96
CA TYR A 124 -10.94 -9.46 6.38
C TYR A 124 -9.72 -9.47 7.31
N ILE A 125 -8.51 -9.55 6.75
CA ILE A 125 -7.28 -9.52 7.55
C ILE A 125 -7.08 -8.10 8.06
N LYS A 126 -7.13 -7.95 9.39
CA LYS A 126 -6.75 -6.72 10.10
C LYS A 126 -5.31 -6.86 10.53
N ASP A 127 -4.37 -6.38 9.76
CA ASP A 127 -2.98 -6.35 10.18
C ASP A 127 -2.70 -5.19 11.14
N ASP A 128 -1.85 -5.44 12.13
CA ASP A 128 -1.27 -4.43 13.03
C ASP A 128 0.14 -4.89 13.41
N ASP A 129 0.92 -5.25 12.35
CA ASP A 129 2.22 -5.90 12.47
C ASP A 129 3.33 -4.92 12.09
N TYR A 130 4.18 -4.54 13.06
CA TYR A 130 5.27 -3.60 12.83
C TYR A 130 6.28 -4.09 11.78
N ARG A 131 6.37 -5.41 11.53
CA ARG A 131 7.22 -5.98 10.48
C ARG A 131 6.71 -5.58 9.10
N LEU A 132 5.38 -5.64 8.88
CA LEU A 132 4.74 -5.17 7.65
C LEU A 132 4.81 -3.65 7.53
N SER A 133 4.82 -2.94 8.66
CA SER A 133 5.05 -1.49 8.67
C SER A 133 6.44 -1.16 8.11
N PHE A 134 7.49 -1.85 8.59
CA PHE A 134 8.85 -1.65 8.12
C PHE A 134 9.05 -2.08 6.66
N LEU A 135 8.50 -3.25 6.27
CA LEU A 135 8.72 -3.84 4.94
C LEU A 135 7.89 -3.19 3.83
N TYR A 136 6.66 -2.77 4.14
CA TYR A 136 5.68 -2.33 3.13
C TYR A 136 5.07 -0.96 3.39
N GLY A 137 5.41 -0.31 4.49
CA GLY A 137 4.80 0.97 4.83
C GLY A 137 3.39 0.86 5.43
N ASN A 138 2.94 -0.34 5.85
CA ASN A 138 1.64 -0.51 6.48
C ASN A 138 1.54 0.29 7.78
N PHE A 139 0.45 1.02 7.96
CA PHE A 139 0.24 1.82 9.15
C PHE A 139 -0.24 0.98 10.32
N VAL A 140 0.53 0.97 11.42
CA VAL A 140 0.22 0.21 12.65
C VAL A 140 -0.22 1.12 13.78
N THR A 141 -1.12 0.61 14.62
CA THR A 141 -1.65 1.36 15.77
C THR A 141 -0.75 1.31 17.00
N MET A 142 0.20 0.39 17.04
CA MET A 142 1.07 0.03 18.17
C MET A 142 0.32 -0.49 19.41
N THR A 143 -0.99 -0.71 19.35
CA THR A 143 -1.78 -1.14 20.51
C THR A 143 -1.52 -2.59 20.92
N ASN A 144 -0.96 -3.41 20.02
CA ASN A 144 -0.59 -4.81 20.26
C ASN A 144 0.90 -5.03 20.50
N MET A 145 1.71 -3.94 20.46
CA MET A 145 3.16 -4.01 20.69
C MET A 145 3.50 -4.10 22.17
N GLY A 146 4.44 -4.98 22.49
CA GLY A 146 4.99 -5.17 23.83
C GLY A 146 6.45 -4.69 23.96
N PRO A 147 7.04 -4.77 25.19
CA PRO A 147 8.42 -4.36 25.42
C PRO A 147 9.45 -5.13 24.57
N ASN A 148 9.20 -6.40 24.26
CA ASN A 148 10.11 -7.19 23.43
C ASN A 148 10.12 -6.73 21.97
N ASP A 149 8.97 -6.24 21.46
CA ASP A 149 8.88 -5.69 20.11
C ASP A 149 9.69 -4.40 20.01
N LEU A 150 9.55 -3.50 20.98
CA LEU A 150 10.33 -2.28 21.04
C LEU A 150 11.84 -2.55 21.11
N LYS A 151 12.27 -3.54 21.92
CA LYS A 151 13.67 -3.97 21.97
C LYS A 151 14.16 -4.54 20.64
N ARG A 152 13.32 -5.29 19.92
CA ARG A 152 13.68 -5.82 18.60
C ARG A 152 13.80 -4.70 17.57
N ILE A 153 12.84 -3.78 17.55
CA ILE A 153 12.87 -2.57 16.67
C ILE A 153 14.15 -1.76 16.93
N GLU A 154 14.50 -1.51 18.19
CA GLU A 154 15.72 -0.81 18.59
C GLU A 154 16.98 -1.58 18.17
N ARG A 155 17.07 -2.88 18.48
CA ARG A 155 18.23 -3.71 18.17
C ARG A 155 18.52 -3.82 16.68
N LEU A 156 17.46 -4.00 15.86
CA LEU A 156 17.56 -4.17 14.41
C LEU A 156 17.42 -2.83 13.66
N HIS A 157 17.24 -1.73 14.41
CA HIS A 157 17.07 -0.38 13.85
C HIS A 157 16.01 -0.34 12.72
N LEU A 158 14.82 -0.92 12.99
CA LEU A 158 13.74 -0.97 11.99
C LEU A 158 13.14 0.42 11.79
N SER A 159 13.60 1.10 10.77
CA SER A 159 13.32 2.51 10.46
C SER A 159 13.26 2.72 8.94
N PRO A 160 12.28 3.48 8.40
CA PRO A 160 11.17 4.09 9.14
C PRO A 160 10.04 3.12 9.46
N LEU A 161 9.20 3.51 10.44
CA LEU A 161 7.90 2.86 10.71
C LEU A 161 6.75 3.79 10.31
N TYR A 162 5.56 3.22 10.10
CA TYR A 162 4.35 3.94 9.74
C TYR A 162 3.30 3.76 10.82
N ILE A 163 2.90 4.86 11.48
CA ILE A 163 2.13 4.83 12.72
C ILE A 163 0.76 5.50 12.55
N SER A 164 -0.31 4.74 12.81
CA SER A 164 -1.68 5.23 12.90
C SER A 164 -1.90 5.93 14.25
N VAL A 165 -1.86 7.26 14.25
CA VAL A 165 -2.03 8.08 15.47
C VAL A 165 -3.49 8.43 15.71
N HIS A 166 -4.18 8.98 14.73
CA HIS A 166 -5.56 9.46 14.71
C HIS A 166 -5.83 10.65 15.65
N THR A 167 -5.36 10.62 16.88
CA THR A 167 -5.34 11.73 17.85
C THR A 167 -4.32 11.45 18.94
N THR A 168 -3.71 12.51 19.48
CA THR A 168 -2.80 12.43 20.64
C THR A 168 -3.52 12.59 21.97
N ASN A 169 -4.83 12.91 21.95
CA ASN A 169 -5.67 12.91 23.16
C ASN A 169 -5.88 11.44 23.62
N PRO A 170 -5.33 11.03 24.79
CA PRO A 170 -5.36 9.62 25.20
C PRO A 170 -6.79 9.08 25.33
N LYS A 171 -7.68 9.88 25.96
CA LYS A 171 -9.07 9.46 26.16
C LYS A 171 -9.85 9.33 24.86
N LEU A 172 -9.70 10.31 23.97
CA LEU A 172 -10.36 10.28 22.66
C LEU A 172 -9.82 9.11 21.82
N ARG A 173 -8.51 8.90 21.81
CA ARG A 173 -7.91 7.78 21.07
C ARG A 173 -8.40 6.44 21.60
N SER A 174 -8.47 6.27 22.93
CA SER A 174 -9.01 5.08 23.57
C SER A 174 -10.47 4.81 23.20
N GLN A 175 -11.28 5.86 23.07
CA GLN A 175 -12.66 5.77 22.61
C GLN A 175 -12.74 5.38 21.12
N MET A 176 -11.99 6.06 20.24
CA MET A 176 -12.01 5.83 18.80
C MET A 176 -11.51 4.42 18.40
N LEU A 177 -10.48 3.91 19.08
CA LEU A 177 -9.92 2.58 18.84
C LEU A 177 -10.56 1.48 19.72
N ARG A 178 -11.39 1.86 20.69
CA ARG A 178 -12.09 0.97 21.64
C ARG A 178 -11.15 0.07 22.44
N THR A 179 -10.00 0.59 22.82
CA THR A 179 -9.01 -0.10 23.66
C THR A 179 -8.23 0.89 24.54
N LYS A 180 -8.02 0.54 25.80
CA LYS A 180 -7.22 1.36 26.74
C LYS A 180 -5.75 1.45 26.33
N ARG A 181 -5.21 0.44 25.63
CA ARG A 181 -3.83 0.47 25.16
C ARG A 181 -3.56 1.61 24.17
N ALA A 182 -4.60 2.14 23.53
CA ALA A 182 -4.51 3.28 22.64
C ALA A 182 -4.08 4.58 23.33
N GLU A 183 -4.25 4.69 24.67
CA GLU A 183 -3.82 5.85 25.45
C GLU A 183 -2.30 6.06 25.46
N LEU A 184 -1.53 5.01 25.16
CA LEU A 184 -0.07 4.99 25.29
C LEU A 184 0.69 5.53 24.08
N VAL A 185 0.03 5.98 23.02
CA VAL A 185 0.69 6.35 21.75
C VAL A 185 1.83 7.35 21.93
N MET A 186 1.64 8.40 22.73
CA MET A 186 2.67 9.42 22.95
C MET A 186 3.88 8.89 23.71
N GLU A 187 3.66 7.94 24.62
CA GLU A 187 4.75 7.25 25.31
C GLU A 187 5.52 6.33 24.35
N GLN A 188 4.80 5.59 23.52
CA GLN A 188 5.40 4.70 22.51
C GLN A 188 6.22 5.48 21.49
N LEU A 189 5.72 6.62 20.98
CA LEU A 189 6.47 7.50 20.07
C LEU A 189 7.74 8.06 20.75
N LYS A 190 7.66 8.45 22.03
CA LYS A 190 8.86 8.85 22.80
C LYS A 190 9.87 7.73 22.94
N ASN A 191 9.42 6.48 23.04
CA ASN A 191 10.33 5.33 23.10
C ASN A 191 10.99 5.07 21.74
N LEU A 192 10.28 5.23 20.61
CA LEU A 192 10.88 5.21 19.27
C LEU A 192 11.92 6.31 19.10
N ASN A 193 11.63 7.55 19.56
CA ASN A 193 12.59 8.64 19.53
C ASN A 193 13.88 8.32 20.31
N LYS A 194 13.76 7.69 21.50
CA LYS A 194 14.93 7.25 22.28
C LYS A 194 15.75 6.17 21.59
N ALA A 195 15.08 5.32 20.81
CA ALA A 195 15.71 4.29 19.98
C ALA A 195 16.27 4.83 18.64
N ASN A 196 16.16 6.13 18.37
CA ASN A 196 16.53 6.78 17.11
C ASN A 196 15.84 6.18 15.89
N VAL A 197 14.59 5.74 16.05
CA VAL A 197 13.76 5.19 14.97
C VAL A 197 12.92 6.31 14.36
N GLU A 198 13.04 6.50 13.06
CA GLU A 198 12.22 7.43 12.30
C GLU A 198 10.84 6.82 12.00
N TYR A 199 9.83 7.67 11.86
CA TYR A 199 8.48 7.22 11.54
C TYR A 199 7.65 8.28 10.83
N HIS A 200 6.74 7.79 9.99
CA HIS A 200 5.64 8.56 9.41
C HIS A 200 4.38 8.35 10.22
N THR A 201 3.54 9.36 10.31
CA THR A 201 2.30 9.29 11.09
C THR A 201 1.07 9.55 10.22
N GLN A 202 -0.07 8.97 10.62
CA GLN A 202 -1.35 9.11 9.92
C GLN A 202 -2.48 9.44 10.89
N VAL A 203 -3.37 10.30 10.41
CA VAL A 203 -4.68 10.59 11.02
C VAL A 203 -5.78 10.25 10.02
N VAL A 204 -6.64 9.30 10.37
CA VAL A 204 -7.95 9.18 9.74
C VAL A 204 -8.86 10.19 10.41
N LEU A 205 -9.23 11.23 9.68
CA LEU A 205 -10.00 12.37 10.20
C LEU A 205 -11.49 12.09 10.10
N CYS A 206 -12.17 12.14 11.24
CA CYS A 206 -13.60 11.90 11.39
C CYS A 206 -14.30 13.18 11.80
N PRO A 207 -15.25 13.72 11.02
CA PRO A 207 -15.99 14.94 11.36
C PRO A 207 -16.64 14.87 12.74
N GLY A 208 -16.44 15.90 13.56
CA GLY A 208 -16.99 16.02 14.90
C GLY A 208 -16.37 15.14 15.98
N LEU A 209 -15.26 14.43 15.68
CA LEU A 209 -14.54 13.60 16.65
C LEU A 209 -13.12 14.09 16.90
N ASN A 210 -12.26 14.00 15.90
CA ASN A 210 -10.83 14.33 16.01
C ASN A 210 -10.41 15.46 15.06
N ASP A 211 -11.37 16.21 14.52
CA ASP A 211 -11.19 17.43 13.73
C ASP A 211 -11.09 18.71 14.61
N GLY A 212 -11.00 19.87 14.00
CA GLY A 212 -10.93 21.15 14.68
C GLY A 212 -9.78 21.24 15.71
N GLU A 213 -10.07 21.61 16.95
CA GLU A 213 -9.08 21.79 18.02
C GLU A 213 -8.31 20.51 18.36
N GLU A 214 -8.94 19.34 18.23
CA GLU A 214 -8.26 18.06 18.47
C GLU A 214 -7.25 17.75 17.35
N LEU A 215 -7.52 18.17 16.11
CA LEU A 215 -6.56 18.08 15.03
C LEU A 215 -5.36 19.01 15.26
N ASP A 216 -5.59 20.26 15.63
CA ASP A 216 -4.51 21.21 15.95
C ASP A 216 -3.61 20.69 17.06
N ARG A 217 -4.22 20.17 18.14
CA ARG A 217 -3.49 19.51 19.21
C ARG A 217 -2.63 18.36 18.70
N THR A 218 -3.21 17.48 17.89
CA THR A 218 -2.51 16.32 17.34
C THR A 218 -1.33 16.76 16.46
N ILE A 219 -1.53 17.73 15.58
CA ILE A 219 -0.47 18.28 14.73
C ILE A 219 0.67 18.84 15.60
N GLN A 220 0.35 19.66 16.60
CA GLN A 220 1.34 20.27 17.49
C GLN A 220 2.15 19.22 18.25
N ASP A 221 1.48 18.21 18.80
CA ASP A 221 2.12 17.14 19.57
C ASP A 221 3.07 16.34 18.69
N ILE A 222 2.65 15.97 17.45
CA ILE A 222 3.51 15.21 16.52
C ILE A 222 4.68 16.05 16.02
N ILE A 223 4.49 17.34 15.74
CA ILE A 223 5.60 18.26 15.42
C ILE A 223 6.65 18.25 16.53
N SER A 224 6.24 18.17 17.81
CA SER A 224 7.15 18.13 18.94
C SER A 224 8.00 16.86 19.03
N MET A 225 7.63 15.79 18.29
CA MET A 225 8.37 14.54 18.22
C MET A 225 9.51 14.55 17.18
N ARG A 226 9.70 15.63 16.46
CA ARG A 226 10.84 15.78 15.52
C ARG A 226 12.17 15.72 16.28
N PRO A 227 13.28 15.26 15.66
CA PRO A 227 13.41 14.98 14.22
C PRO A 227 12.93 13.58 13.77
N PHE A 228 12.56 12.69 14.66
CA PHE A 228 12.22 11.29 14.32
C PHE A 228 10.83 11.15 13.68
N ALA A 229 9.84 11.95 14.10
CA ALA A 229 8.61 12.09 13.33
C ALA A 229 8.93 12.81 12.02
N GLN A 230 8.80 12.12 10.89
CA GLN A 230 9.15 12.62 9.57
C GLN A 230 8.01 13.39 8.92
N THR A 231 6.81 12.84 8.97
CA THR A 231 5.61 13.44 8.36
C THR A 231 4.34 13.07 9.12
N LEU A 232 3.31 13.90 8.94
CA LEU A 232 1.94 13.61 9.35
C LEU A 232 1.01 13.68 8.12
N GLY A 233 0.45 12.53 7.73
CA GLY A 233 -0.58 12.42 6.72
C GLY A 233 -1.98 12.48 7.33
N ILE A 234 -2.89 13.22 6.72
CA ILE A 234 -4.28 13.34 7.15
C ILE A 234 -5.17 12.89 5.99
N VAL A 235 -5.97 11.86 6.23
CA VAL A 235 -6.90 11.29 5.26
C VAL A 235 -8.32 11.39 5.78
N PRO A 236 -9.34 11.64 4.95
CA PRO A 236 -10.73 11.62 5.39
C PRO A 236 -11.18 10.20 5.71
N VAL A 237 -12.13 10.06 6.61
CA VAL A 237 -12.76 8.77 6.88
C VAL A 237 -13.51 8.28 5.65
N GLY A 238 -13.25 7.03 5.25
CA GLY A 238 -14.00 6.32 4.21
C GLY A 238 -15.16 5.53 4.81
N LEU A 239 -16.36 5.68 4.26
CA LEU A 239 -17.57 4.99 4.71
C LEU A 239 -18.20 4.19 3.58
N THR A 240 -18.50 2.92 3.87
CA THR A 240 -19.26 2.05 2.96
C THR A 240 -20.72 1.91 3.44
N LYS A 241 -21.58 1.29 2.63
CA LYS A 241 -22.96 0.97 3.05
C LYS A 241 -23.06 -0.17 4.06
N PHE A 242 -21.99 -0.95 4.29
CA PHE A 242 -21.96 -2.10 5.19
C PHE A 242 -21.58 -1.70 6.62
N ARG A 243 -22.35 -0.77 7.21
CA ARG A 243 -22.06 -0.17 8.51
C ARG A 243 -23.14 -0.38 9.57
N GLU A 244 -24.03 -1.33 9.41
CA GLU A 244 -25.20 -1.51 10.31
C GLU A 244 -24.80 -1.65 11.79
N ASN A 245 -23.64 -2.27 12.08
CA ASN A 245 -23.13 -2.50 13.45
C ASN A 245 -21.93 -1.60 13.82
N CYS A 246 -21.60 -0.61 12.99
CA CYS A 246 -20.49 0.30 13.23
C CYS A 246 -20.94 1.55 13.99
N TYR A 247 -19.96 2.23 14.60
CA TYR A 247 -20.20 3.55 15.19
C TYR A 247 -20.71 4.53 14.13
N PRO A 248 -21.78 5.34 14.41
CA PRO A 248 -22.30 6.28 13.43
C PRO A 248 -21.27 7.39 13.14
N LEU A 249 -20.83 7.46 11.91
CA LEU A 249 -19.94 8.47 11.37
C LEU A 249 -20.57 9.12 10.15
N THR A 250 -20.12 10.32 9.85
CA THR A 250 -20.43 11.04 8.61
C THR A 250 -19.16 11.31 7.82
N THR A 251 -19.24 11.44 6.51
CA THR A 251 -18.16 11.90 5.64
C THR A 251 -18.05 13.43 5.69
N PHE A 252 -16.94 13.97 5.21
CA PHE A 252 -16.83 15.41 4.96
C PHE A 252 -17.68 15.78 3.73
N ASP A 253 -18.32 16.93 3.80
CA ASP A 253 -18.84 17.63 2.62
C ASP A 253 -17.79 18.62 2.07
N ALA A 254 -18.10 19.30 0.97
CA ALA A 254 -17.19 20.22 0.33
C ALA A 254 -16.75 21.39 1.25
N GLU A 255 -17.66 21.88 2.07
CA GLU A 255 -17.36 22.98 3.00
C GLU A 255 -16.53 22.52 4.19
N GLY A 256 -16.81 21.32 4.72
CA GLY A 256 -16.00 20.68 5.75
C GLY A 256 -14.58 20.40 5.27
N ALA A 257 -14.45 19.83 4.07
CA ALA A 257 -13.14 19.59 3.45
C ALA A 257 -12.34 20.91 3.27
N LYS A 258 -13.00 21.98 2.83
CA LYS A 258 -12.38 23.30 2.69
C LYS A 258 -11.85 23.83 4.02
N LYS A 259 -12.63 23.71 5.11
CA LYS A 259 -12.19 24.13 6.46
C LYS A 259 -10.95 23.36 6.92
N VAL A 260 -10.89 22.05 6.66
CA VAL A 260 -9.70 21.24 6.94
C VAL A 260 -8.49 21.72 6.15
N ILE A 261 -8.66 22.02 4.86
CA ILE A 261 -7.58 22.55 4.02
C ILE A 261 -7.08 23.90 4.58
N GLU A 262 -7.98 24.82 4.92
CA GLU A 262 -7.64 26.13 5.48
C GLU A 262 -6.90 25.98 6.82
N GLN A 263 -7.36 25.10 7.71
CA GLN A 263 -6.73 24.82 9.00
C GLN A 263 -5.32 24.26 8.84
N VAL A 264 -5.15 23.23 8.00
CA VAL A 264 -3.87 22.56 7.81
C VAL A 264 -2.87 23.45 7.08
N SER A 265 -3.32 24.32 6.17
CA SER A 265 -2.45 25.25 5.44
C SER A 265 -1.67 26.18 6.38
N ILE A 266 -2.27 26.59 7.51
CA ILE A 266 -1.59 27.40 8.54
C ILE A 266 -0.38 26.66 9.13
N TRP A 267 -0.54 25.36 9.41
CA TRP A 267 0.54 24.51 9.91
C TRP A 267 1.61 24.25 8.86
N GLN A 268 1.22 24.02 7.61
CA GLN A 268 2.13 23.83 6.49
C GLN A 268 3.01 25.07 6.28
N GLU A 269 2.39 26.28 6.26
CA GLU A 269 3.14 27.52 6.13
C GLU A 269 4.11 27.75 7.29
N LYS A 270 3.68 27.48 8.53
CA LYS A 270 4.53 27.56 9.71
C LYS A 270 5.73 26.64 9.58
N MET A 271 5.50 25.38 9.26
CA MET A 271 6.56 24.38 9.15
C MET A 271 7.52 24.67 8.00
N ARG A 272 7.04 25.14 6.84
CA ARG A 272 7.90 25.58 5.73
C ARG A 272 8.82 26.73 6.12
N LYS A 273 8.31 27.69 6.89
CA LYS A 273 9.14 28.81 7.39
C LYS A 273 10.23 28.34 8.37
N GLU A 274 9.92 27.35 9.20
CA GLU A 274 10.84 26.82 10.21
C GLU A 274 11.85 25.82 9.67
N THR A 275 11.46 24.98 8.68
CA THR A 275 12.22 23.78 8.30
C THR A 275 12.44 23.62 6.81
N GLY A 276 11.78 24.41 6.00
CA GLY A 276 11.78 24.28 4.54
C GLY A 276 10.79 23.23 4.00
N LYS A 277 10.15 22.42 4.85
CA LYS A 277 9.20 21.37 4.47
C LYS A 277 7.86 21.55 5.17
N ALA A 278 6.78 21.04 4.57
CA ALA A 278 5.42 21.17 5.13
C ALA A 278 5.20 20.33 6.38
N PHE A 279 5.80 19.16 6.47
CA PHE A 279 5.62 18.18 7.55
C PHE A 279 4.21 17.56 7.62
N VAL A 280 3.14 18.38 7.47
CA VAL A 280 1.73 17.94 7.51
C VAL A 280 1.17 17.94 6.09
N TYR A 281 0.56 16.84 5.68
CA TYR A 281 0.03 16.68 4.34
C TYR A 281 -1.41 16.16 4.37
N LEU A 282 -2.25 16.71 3.50
CA LEU A 282 -3.62 16.24 3.28
C LEU A 282 -3.67 15.30 2.07
N SER A 283 -4.50 14.26 2.15
CA SER A 283 -4.80 13.47 0.96
C SER A 283 -5.44 14.32 -0.13
N ASP A 284 -5.19 13.95 -1.37
CA ASP A 284 -5.74 14.64 -2.54
C ASP A 284 -7.27 14.68 -2.52
N GLU A 285 -7.90 13.71 -1.84
CA GLU A 285 -9.35 13.61 -1.72
C GLU A 285 -9.98 14.84 -1.05
N PHE A 286 -9.32 15.47 -0.06
CA PHE A 286 -9.82 16.72 0.53
C PHE A 286 -9.94 17.83 -0.51
N TYR A 287 -8.95 17.99 -1.37
CA TYR A 287 -8.96 19.00 -2.44
C TYR A 287 -10.01 18.69 -3.51
N LEU A 288 -10.16 17.41 -3.87
CA LEU A 288 -11.17 16.97 -4.83
C LEU A 288 -12.58 17.17 -4.29
N MET A 289 -12.86 16.83 -3.02
CA MET A 289 -14.14 17.08 -2.34
C MET A 289 -14.46 18.56 -2.24
N ALA A 290 -13.49 19.40 -1.87
CA ALA A 290 -13.64 20.84 -1.80
C ALA A 290 -13.73 21.52 -3.16
N ASN A 291 -13.54 20.78 -4.26
CA ASN A 291 -13.39 21.30 -5.62
C ASN A 291 -12.32 22.40 -5.73
N MET A 292 -11.25 22.25 -4.95
CA MET A 292 -10.09 23.14 -4.92
C MET A 292 -8.94 22.58 -5.77
N PRO A 293 -8.03 23.45 -6.28
CA PRO A 293 -6.84 23.00 -6.98
C PRO A 293 -5.94 22.15 -6.05
N LEU A 294 -5.38 21.07 -6.59
CA LEU A 294 -4.34 20.31 -5.90
C LEU A 294 -3.08 21.16 -5.73
N PRO A 295 -2.35 21.02 -4.61
CA PRO A 295 -1.03 21.63 -4.45
C PRO A 295 -0.11 21.30 -5.63
N VAL A 296 0.86 22.14 -5.93
CA VAL A 296 1.88 21.85 -6.95
C VAL A 296 2.88 20.81 -6.44
N ALA A 297 3.55 20.08 -7.33
CA ALA A 297 4.41 18.95 -6.98
C ALA A 297 5.45 19.26 -5.88
N LYS A 298 6.08 20.45 -5.95
CA LYS A 298 7.06 20.90 -4.95
C LYS A 298 6.49 21.02 -3.51
N GLU A 299 5.17 21.17 -3.36
CA GLU A 299 4.53 21.31 -2.05
C GLU A 299 4.31 19.97 -1.34
N TYR A 300 4.52 18.86 -2.04
CA TYR A 300 4.50 17.52 -1.46
C TYR A 300 5.89 17.05 -0.97
N ASP A 301 6.94 17.89 -1.09
CA ASP A 301 8.28 17.65 -0.54
C ASP A 301 8.88 16.27 -0.90
N GLY A 302 8.63 15.77 -2.13
CA GLY A 302 9.09 14.48 -2.62
C GLY A 302 8.10 13.33 -2.43
N PHE A 303 6.83 13.63 -2.12
CA PHE A 303 5.74 12.65 -2.02
C PHE A 303 5.96 11.54 -0.98
N PRO A 304 6.23 11.87 0.28
CA PRO A 304 6.63 10.89 1.30
C PRO A 304 5.50 9.96 1.77
N GLN A 305 4.26 10.15 1.34
CA GLN A 305 3.10 9.37 1.75
C GLN A 305 2.12 9.07 0.59
N LEU A 306 2.64 8.69 -0.58
CA LEU A 306 1.82 8.35 -1.76
C LEU A 306 0.78 7.27 -1.46
N ASP A 307 1.12 6.26 -0.67
CA ASP A 307 0.24 5.15 -0.31
C ASP A 307 -1.01 5.58 0.48
N ASN A 308 -0.95 6.76 1.10
CA ASN A 308 -2.11 7.40 1.74
C ASN A 308 -2.95 8.26 0.78
N GLY A 309 -2.72 8.18 -0.53
CA GLY A 309 -3.38 9.04 -1.50
C GLY A 309 -2.98 10.52 -1.36
N ILE A 310 -1.78 10.80 -0.80
CA ILE A 310 -1.25 12.14 -0.62
C ILE A 310 -0.29 12.45 -1.77
N GLY A 311 -0.73 13.27 -2.70
CA GLY A 311 0.02 13.63 -3.90
C GLY A 311 -0.07 12.60 -5.04
N LEU A 312 -0.85 11.53 -4.88
CA LEU A 312 -1.00 10.49 -5.91
C LEU A 312 -1.59 11.07 -7.21
N THR A 313 -2.63 11.89 -7.08
CA THR A 313 -3.26 12.58 -8.23
C THR A 313 -2.31 13.61 -8.83
N ARG A 314 -1.55 14.34 -7.99
CA ARG A 314 -0.55 15.29 -8.49
C ARG A 314 0.57 14.56 -9.23
N ASN A 315 1.09 13.47 -8.70
CA ASN A 315 2.12 12.66 -9.36
C ASN A 315 1.64 12.15 -10.73
N PHE A 316 0.39 11.68 -10.80
CA PHE A 316 -0.24 11.28 -12.06
C PHE A 316 -0.27 12.44 -13.10
N ILE A 317 -0.60 13.66 -12.65
CA ILE A 317 -0.60 14.85 -13.50
C ILE A 317 0.81 15.17 -14.02
N GLU A 318 1.84 15.11 -13.16
CA GLU A 318 3.22 15.40 -13.58
C GLU A 318 3.74 14.31 -14.53
N GLN A 319 3.53 13.04 -14.26
CA GLN A 319 3.85 11.95 -15.18
C GLN A 319 3.19 12.14 -16.55
N TRP A 320 1.91 12.54 -16.57
CA TRP A 320 1.22 12.83 -17.83
C TRP A 320 1.87 13.95 -18.62
N LYS A 321 2.28 15.03 -17.97
CA LYS A 321 2.93 16.18 -18.61
C LYS A 321 4.32 15.82 -19.14
N ASP A 322 5.08 15.07 -18.36
CA ASP A 322 6.45 14.70 -18.70
C ASP A 322 6.53 13.61 -19.78
N THR A 323 5.47 12.84 -19.96
CA THR A 323 5.38 11.81 -21.00
C THR A 323 5.19 12.46 -22.37
N ILE A 324 6.14 12.22 -23.27
CA ILE A 324 6.05 12.64 -24.66
C ILE A 324 5.57 11.47 -25.49
N VAL A 325 4.49 11.64 -26.22
CA VAL A 325 4.01 10.67 -27.21
C VAL A 325 4.13 11.27 -28.59
N GLU A 326 4.54 10.47 -29.56
CA GLU A 326 4.44 10.89 -30.96
C GLU A 326 2.96 11.04 -31.30
N ASN A 327 2.60 12.10 -32.03
CA ASN A 327 1.23 12.34 -32.50
C ASN A 327 0.89 11.32 -33.60
N ASN A 328 0.70 10.07 -33.23
CA ASN A 328 0.21 9.03 -34.11
C ASN A 328 -1.23 9.38 -34.49
N LYS A 329 -1.46 9.43 -35.79
CA LYS A 329 -2.80 9.66 -36.33
C LYS A 329 -3.41 8.32 -36.63
N TYR A 330 -4.51 8.00 -35.98
CA TYR A 330 -5.28 6.84 -36.37
C TYR A 330 -5.88 7.07 -37.78
N THR A 331 -5.80 6.07 -38.64
CA THR A 331 -6.37 6.14 -39.98
C THR A 331 -7.88 6.04 -39.95
N GLU A 332 -8.42 5.25 -39.02
CA GLU A 332 -9.84 5.07 -38.76
C GLU A 332 -10.24 5.68 -37.42
N PRO A 333 -11.51 6.07 -37.22
CA PRO A 333 -12.00 6.49 -35.91
C PRO A 333 -11.82 5.41 -34.85
N LEU A 334 -11.27 5.79 -33.69
CA LEU A 334 -11.03 4.93 -32.55
C LEU A 334 -11.74 5.50 -31.31
N ASN A 335 -12.64 4.73 -30.73
CA ASN A 335 -13.41 5.12 -29.56
C ASN A 335 -13.02 4.30 -28.35
N LEU A 336 -12.39 4.91 -27.34
CA LEU A 336 -11.92 4.25 -26.13
C LEU A 336 -12.66 4.78 -24.90
N ASP A 337 -13.07 3.88 -24.03
CA ASP A 337 -13.64 4.22 -22.72
C ASP A 337 -12.58 4.03 -21.63
N ILE A 338 -12.30 5.08 -20.86
CA ILE A 338 -11.36 5.08 -19.73
C ILE A 338 -12.17 4.98 -18.44
N VAL A 339 -12.04 3.87 -17.75
CA VAL A 339 -12.72 3.60 -16.47
C VAL A 339 -11.99 4.30 -15.32
N CYS A 340 -12.74 5.01 -14.47
CA CYS A 340 -12.22 5.60 -13.24
C CYS A 340 -13.32 5.83 -12.20
N GLY A 341 -12.93 6.04 -10.94
CA GLY A 341 -13.83 6.51 -9.90
C GLY A 341 -14.27 7.96 -10.11
N LYS A 342 -15.36 8.35 -9.48
CA LYS A 342 -15.94 9.70 -9.61
C LYS A 342 -14.96 10.81 -9.23
N SER A 343 -14.18 10.63 -8.16
CA SER A 343 -13.21 11.62 -7.68
C SER A 343 -12.12 11.93 -8.71
N ALA A 344 -11.63 10.93 -9.46
CA ALA A 344 -10.58 11.10 -10.46
C ALA A 344 -11.09 11.64 -11.81
N ALA A 345 -12.38 11.49 -12.10
CA ALA A 345 -12.92 11.70 -13.44
C ALA A 345 -12.67 13.11 -14.01
N LYS A 346 -12.78 14.16 -13.19
CA LYS A 346 -12.55 15.54 -13.63
C LYS A 346 -11.09 15.77 -14.01
N VAL A 347 -10.17 15.21 -13.24
CA VAL A 347 -8.72 15.32 -13.49
C VAL A 347 -8.37 14.61 -14.80
N ILE A 348 -8.78 13.34 -14.94
CA ILE A 348 -8.49 12.54 -16.14
C ILE A 348 -9.13 13.18 -17.38
N LYS A 349 -10.37 13.70 -17.30
CA LYS A 349 -11.02 14.42 -18.41
C LYS A 349 -10.19 15.62 -18.88
N ASN A 350 -9.70 16.43 -17.96
CA ASN A 350 -8.88 17.59 -18.30
C ASN A 350 -7.58 17.16 -19.01
N LEU A 351 -6.89 16.14 -18.48
CA LEU A 351 -5.66 15.63 -19.07
C LEU A 351 -5.88 15.07 -20.49
N VAL A 352 -6.92 14.27 -20.65
CA VAL A 352 -7.26 13.65 -21.95
C VAL A 352 -7.72 14.70 -22.97
N SER A 353 -8.42 15.78 -22.55
CA SER A 353 -8.86 16.85 -23.44
C SER A 353 -7.70 17.62 -24.07
N ASP A 354 -6.54 17.65 -23.42
CA ASP A 354 -5.34 18.29 -23.95
C ASP A 354 -4.58 17.42 -24.96
N LEU A 355 -4.98 16.15 -25.11
CA LEU A 355 -4.35 15.21 -26.03
C LEU A 355 -4.91 15.37 -27.45
N GLN A 356 -4.08 15.85 -28.38
CA GLN A 356 -4.46 16.09 -29.77
C GLN A 356 -4.05 14.91 -30.66
N ILE A 357 -4.83 13.83 -30.63
CA ILE A 357 -4.64 12.66 -31.52
C ILE A 357 -5.82 12.62 -32.48
N ASN A 358 -5.53 12.69 -33.80
CA ASN A 358 -6.58 12.67 -34.82
C ASN A 358 -7.28 11.30 -34.88
N ASN A 359 -8.60 11.31 -35.02
CA ASN A 359 -9.48 10.17 -35.06
C ASN A 359 -9.55 9.39 -33.73
N LEU A 360 -9.00 9.89 -32.60
CA LEU A 360 -9.18 9.33 -31.28
C LEU A 360 -10.33 10.01 -30.53
N SER A 361 -11.27 9.24 -30.03
CA SER A 361 -12.28 9.63 -29.06
C SER A 361 -12.04 8.89 -27.74
N ALA A 362 -11.42 9.55 -26.77
CA ALA A 362 -11.15 8.98 -25.45
C ALA A 362 -12.19 9.49 -24.44
N ASN A 363 -13.09 8.61 -24.02
CA ASN A 363 -14.23 8.93 -23.16
C ASN A 363 -13.94 8.52 -21.71
N VAL A 364 -13.85 9.46 -20.81
CA VAL A 364 -13.67 9.17 -19.38
C VAL A 364 -15.02 8.78 -18.75
N ARG A 365 -15.11 7.55 -18.29
CA ARG A 365 -16.28 6.95 -17.67
C ARG A 365 -16.12 6.93 -16.16
N ALA A 366 -16.79 7.87 -15.50
CA ALA A 366 -16.87 7.93 -14.04
C ALA A 366 -17.84 6.84 -13.56
N MET A 367 -17.33 5.83 -12.87
CA MET A 367 -18.11 4.72 -12.36
C MET A 367 -18.84 5.08 -11.06
N GLU A 368 -20.09 4.71 -10.97
CA GLU A 368 -20.87 4.70 -9.73
C GLU A 368 -20.51 3.43 -8.95
N ASN A 369 -20.18 3.55 -7.69
CA ASN A 369 -19.92 2.41 -6.82
C ASN A 369 -21.23 2.01 -6.11
N ASP A 370 -21.97 1.12 -6.71
CA ASP A 370 -23.19 0.56 -6.10
C ASP A 370 -22.84 -0.53 -5.07
N PHE A 371 -21.68 -1.18 -5.23
CA PHE A 371 -21.26 -2.30 -4.39
C PHE A 371 -20.91 -1.85 -2.97
N PHE A 372 -20.00 -0.90 -2.80
CA PHE A 372 -19.63 -0.38 -1.48
C PHE A 372 -20.49 0.80 -1.03
N GLY A 373 -21.22 1.43 -1.93
CA GLY A 373 -22.04 2.62 -1.70
C GLY A 373 -21.51 3.86 -2.40
N HIS A 374 -22.39 4.80 -2.68
CA HIS A 374 -22.11 5.98 -3.52
C HIS A 374 -21.15 7.00 -2.89
N GLU A 375 -20.92 6.90 -1.58
CA GLU A 375 -19.89 7.67 -0.85
C GLU A 375 -18.46 7.20 -1.19
N VAL A 376 -18.32 5.99 -1.74
CA VAL A 376 -17.03 5.45 -2.18
C VAL A 376 -16.79 5.89 -3.63
N THR A 377 -15.94 6.89 -3.82
CA THR A 377 -15.72 7.55 -5.10
C THR A 377 -14.35 7.30 -5.72
N VAL A 378 -13.44 6.65 -4.97
CA VAL A 378 -12.06 6.40 -5.38
C VAL A 378 -11.95 5.26 -6.39
N THR A 379 -10.99 5.36 -7.31
CA THR A 379 -10.79 4.37 -8.39
C THR A 379 -10.36 2.99 -7.86
N GLY A 380 -9.51 2.93 -6.83
CA GLY A 380 -8.99 1.68 -6.28
C GLY A 380 -10.03 0.79 -5.57
N LEU A 381 -11.24 1.30 -5.31
CA LEU A 381 -12.34 0.54 -4.72
C LEU A 381 -13.46 0.19 -5.72
N LEU A 382 -13.22 0.36 -7.02
CA LEU A 382 -14.15 -0.08 -8.06
C LEU A 382 -14.21 -1.60 -8.10
N THR A 383 -15.40 -2.13 -8.34
CA THR A 383 -15.66 -3.57 -8.47
C THR A 383 -15.95 -3.95 -9.91
N GLY A 384 -15.71 -5.23 -10.27
CA GLY A 384 -15.95 -5.72 -11.61
C GLY A 384 -17.43 -5.61 -12.00
N GLN A 385 -18.34 -5.96 -11.08
CA GLN A 385 -19.78 -5.85 -11.32
C GLN A 385 -20.24 -4.39 -11.55
N ASP A 386 -19.68 -3.42 -10.81
CA ASP A 386 -20.02 -2.02 -11.01
C ASP A 386 -19.50 -1.49 -12.34
N ILE A 387 -18.30 -1.89 -12.74
CA ILE A 387 -17.72 -1.53 -14.05
C ILE A 387 -18.63 -2.06 -15.18
N ILE A 388 -18.98 -3.35 -15.16
CA ILE A 388 -19.85 -3.96 -16.18
C ILE A 388 -21.19 -3.23 -16.24
N LYS A 389 -21.85 -3.06 -15.09
CA LYS A 389 -23.16 -2.41 -14.98
C LYS A 389 -23.17 -0.98 -15.48
N ASN A 390 -22.15 -0.20 -15.16
CA ASN A 390 -22.04 1.18 -15.59
C ASN A 390 -21.75 1.29 -17.10
N LEU A 391 -20.83 0.46 -17.63
CA LEU A 391 -20.50 0.45 -19.04
C LEU A 391 -21.66 -0.03 -19.93
N GLN A 392 -22.50 -0.97 -19.46
CA GLN A 392 -23.69 -1.40 -20.17
C GLN A 392 -24.75 -0.30 -20.32
N LYS A 393 -24.77 0.70 -19.42
CA LYS A 393 -25.67 1.86 -19.52
C LYS A 393 -25.19 2.93 -20.50
N THR A 394 -23.94 2.84 -20.96
CA THR A 394 -23.36 3.84 -21.86
C THR A 394 -23.42 3.41 -23.33
N ALA A 395 -23.19 4.37 -24.25
CA ALA A 395 -23.26 4.11 -25.68
C ALA A 395 -22.35 2.95 -26.13
N GLN A 396 -22.86 2.13 -27.05
CA GLN A 396 -22.28 0.84 -27.43
C GLN A 396 -21.20 0.90 -28.53
N ASN A 397 -20.86 2.09 -29.03
CA ASN A 397 -19.86 2.24 -30.09
C ASN A 397 -18.49 2.54 -29.47
N ARG A 398 -17.89 1.54 -28.82
CA ARG A 398 -16.52 1.62 -28.33
C ARG A 398 -15.70 0.49 -28.94
N ASP A 399 -14.45 0.79 -29.23
CA ASP A 399 -13.48 -0.18 -29.75
C ASP A 399 -12.66 -0.80 -28.63
N GLY A 400 -12.58 -0.11 -27.47
CA GLY A 400 -11.83 -0.62 -26.33
C GLY A 400 -12.19 0.01 -24.99
N ILE A 401 -11.80 -0.71 -23.94
CA ILE A 401 -11.99 -0.37 -22.52
C ILE A 401 -10.63 -0.35 -21.84
N ILE A 402 -10.34 0.73 -21.11
CA ILE A 402 -9.11 0.90 -20.33
C ILE A 402 -9.46 0.78 -18.86
N ILE A 403 -8.90 -0.23 -18.18
CA ILE A 403 -9.10 -0.54 -16.78
C ILE A 403 -7.90 -0.04 -15.97
N PRO A 404 -8.10 0.69 -14.87
CA PRO A 404 -7.01 1.10 -13.98
C PRO A 404 -6.52 -0.08 -13.14
N ALA A 405 -5.23 -0.37 -13.13
CA ALA A 405 -4.63 -1.47 -12.38
C ALA A 405 -4.89 -1.38 -10.85
N CYS A 406 -5.00 -0.16 -10.32
CA CYS A 406 -5.29 0.03 -8.89
C CYS A 406 -6.68 -0.48 -8.44
N SER A 407 -7.58 -0.83 -9.40
CA SER A 407 -8.85 -1.51 -9.08
C SER A 407 -8.73 -3.03 -8.99
N LEU A 408 -7.58 -3.58 -9.36
CA LEU A 408 -7.27 -5.00 -9.33
C LEU A 408 -6.32 -5.32 -8.17
N ARG A 409 -6.34 -6.57 -7.71
CA ARG A 409 -5.34 -7.04 -6.75
C ARG A 409 -3.95 -6.99 -7.39
N ASP A 410 -2.95 -6.59 -6.61
CA ASP A 410 -1.60 -6.49 -7.13
C ASP A 410 -1.09 -7.85 -7.65
N GLY A 411 -0.54 -7.82 -8.88
CA GLY A 411 -0.06 -9.02 -9.57
C GLY A 411 -1.14 -10.00 -10.06
N GLU A 412 -2.44 -9.74 -9.81
CA GLU A 412 -3.54 -10.61 -10.20
C GLU A 412 -4.61 -9.85 -10.99
N ASP A 413 -5.36 -10.59 -11.82
CA ASP A 413 -6.44 -10.04 -12.66
C ASP A 413 -7.83 -10.12 -11.98
N ILE A 414 -7.89 -9.86 -10.65
CA ILE A 414 -9.08 -10.02 -9.84
C ILE A 414 -9.45 -8.70 -9.15
N PHE A 415 -10.74 -8.33 -9.23
CA PHE A 415 -11.30 -7.18 -8.52
C PHE A 415 -11.63 -7.51 -7.05
N LEU A 416 -12.07 -6.50 -6.30
CA LEU A 416 -12.45 -6.68 -4.89
C LEU A 416 -13.64 -7.62 -4.69
N ASP A 417 -14.55 -7.69 -5.64
CA ASP A 417 -15.77 -8.52 -5.63
C ASP A 417 -15.61 -9.89 -6.31
N ASP A 418 -14.36 -10.35 -6.44
CA ASP A 418 -13.95 -11.60 -7.05
C ASP A 418 -14.26 -11.75 -8.56
N TYR A 419 -14.80 -10.71 -9.19
CA TYR A 419 -14.82 -10.61 -10.65
C TYR A 419 -13.39 -10.52 -11.19
N THR A 420 -13.20 -11.02 -12.41
CA THR A 420 -11.90 -11.04 -13.10
C THR A 420 -11.89 -10.12 -14.32
N LEU A 421 -10.72 -9.87 -14.89
CA LEU A 421 -10.63 -9.20 -16.20
C LEU A 421 -11.32 -10.01 -17.30
N ASP A 422 -11.33 -11.34 -17.20
CA ASP A 422 -12.02 -12.19 -18.16
C ASP A 422 -13.55 -12.03 -18.07
N ASP A 423 -14.11 -11.76 -16.89
CA ASP A 423 -15.53 -11.41 -16.75
C ASP A 423 -15.86 -10.11 -17.48
N ILE A 424 -14.95 -9.11 -17.42
CA ILE A 424 -15.11 -7.86 -18.20
C ILE A 424 -15.06 -8.17 -19.70
N LYS A 425 -14.06 -8.94 -20.19
CA LYS A 425 -13.93 -9.34 -21.60
C LYS A 425 -15.16 -10.12 -22.08
N ASN A 426 -15.69 -11.02 -21.26
CA ASN A 426 -16.87 -11.81 -21.59
C ASN A 426 -18.14 -10.94 -21.64
N ALA A 427 -18.25 -9.91 -20.81
CA ALA A 427 -19.36 -8.95 -20.85
C ALA A 427 -19.30 -8.02 -22.06
N PHE A 428 -18.11 -7.84 -22.65
CA PHE A 428 -17.83 -6.96 -23.79
C PHE A 428 -16.97 -7.67 -24.84
N PRO A 429 -17.51 -8.70 -25.53
CA PRO A 429 -16.72 -9.60 -26.38
C PRO A 429 -16.22 -8.95 -27.69
N ASN A 430 -16.74 -7.80 -28.08
CA ASN A 430 -16.33 -7.08 -29.29
C ASN A 430 -15.33 -5.95 -29.01
N GLU A 431 -15.07 -5.67 -27.74
CA GLU A 431 -14.17 -4.61 -27.28
C GLU A 431 -12.85 -5.18 -26.78
N SER A 432 -11.74 -4.52 -27.13
CA SER A 432 -10.44 -4.86 -26.56
C SER A 432 -10.31 -4.26 -25.13
N VAL A 433 -9.91 -5.06 -24.15
CA VAL A 433 -9.73 -4.61 -22.77
C VAL A 433 -8.23 -4.53 -22.42
N LYS A 434 -7.78 -3.35 -22.00
CA LYS A 434 -6.39 -3.09 -21.61
C LYS A 434 -6.32 -2.51 -20.21
N VAL A 435 -5.23 -2.79 -19.49
CA VAL A 435 -4.99 -2.34 -18.13
C VAL A 435 -3.88 -1.30 -18.13
N VAL A 436 -4.02 -0.23 -17.32
CA VAL A 436 -3.03 0.84 -17.16
C VAL A 436 -2.68 1.02 -15.69
N SER A 437 -1.39 1.16 -15.38
CA SER A 437 -0.91 1.32 -14.01
C SER A 437 -0.77 2.77 -13.58
N ASP A 438 -0.48 3.67 -14.52
CA ASP A 438 -0.14 5.07 -14.26
C ASP A 438 -0.49 5.98 -15.44
N ALA A 439 -0.13 7.25 -15.35
CA ALA A 439 -0.36 8.23 -16.40
C ALA A 439 0.49 7.99 -17.63
N ILE A 440 1.69 7.44 -17.47
CA ILE A 440 2.62 7.12 -18.56
C ILE A 440 2.00 6.04 -19.43
N SER A 441 1.59 4.93 -18.83
CA SER A 441 0.95 3.80 -19.53
C SER A 441 -0.37 4.22 -20.18
N LEU A 442 -1.19 5.05 -19.49
CA LEU A 442 -2.43 5.56 -20.05
C LEU A 442 -2.17 6.40 -21.31
N LYS A 443 -1.22 7.35 -21.25
CA LYS A 443 -0.91 8.22 -22.38
C LYS A 443 -0.33 7.47 -23.56
N ASN A 444 0.55 6.52 -23.30
CA ASN A 444 1.14 5.65 -24.31
C ASN A 444 0.09 4.77 -25.01
N ILE A 445 -0.82 4.15 -24.25
CA ILE A 445 -1.93 3.36 -24.81
C ILE A 445 -2.85 4.18 -25.68
N LEU A 446 -3.20 5.40 -25.25
CA LEU A 446 -4.04 6.30 -26.04
C LEU A 446 -3.37 6.70 -27.37
N ALA A 447 -2.04 6.79 -27.40
CA ALA A 447 -1.28 7.12 -28.62
C ALA A 447 -1.03 5.90 -29.52
N ASN A 448 -0.95 4.69 -28.97
CA ASN A 448 -0.47 3.48 -29.67
C ASN A 448 -1.38 2.27 -29.38
N TRP A 449 -2.69 2.43 -29.47
CA TRP A 449 -3.68 1.42 -29.09
C TRP A 449 -3.45 0.04 -29.74
N HIS A 450 -3.09 0.02 -31.01
CA HIS A 450 -2.93 -1.24 -31.78
C HIS A 450 -1.56 -1.91 -31.59
N GLU A 451 -0.58 -1.20 -31.04
CA GLU A 451 0.82 -1.62 -30.97
C GLU A 451 1.23 -2.10 -29.57
N ILE A 452 0.58 -1.55 -28.52
CA ILE A 452 0.95 -1.84 -27.12
C ILE A 452 -0.02 -2.85 -26.54
N GLU A 453 0.49 -4.05 -26.20
CA GLU A 453 -0.15 -4.93 -25.24
C GLU A 453 0.31 -4.52 -23.83
N CYS A 454 -0.62 -4.33 -22.91
CA CYS A 454 -0.28 -3.93 -21.55
C CYS A 454 0.26 -5.11 -20.78
N GLU A 455 1.57 -5.12 -20.53
CA GLU A 455 2.15 -5.96 -19.50
C GLU A 455 1.98 -5.27 -18.13
N ARG A 456 1.31 -5.94 -17.21
CA ARG A 456 1.31 -5.53 -15.81
C ARG A 456 2.68 -5.86 -15.23
N THR A 457 3.43 -4.84 -14.83
CA THR A 457 4.57 -5.04 -13.95
C THR A 457 4.03 -5.47 -12.58
N LYS A 458 4.38 -6.68 -12.14
CA LYS A 458 4.18 -7.08 -10.74
C LYS A 458 5.01 -6.15 -9.86
N ALA A 459 4.46 -5.71 -8.73
CA ALA A 459 5.27 -5.07 -7.71
C ALA A 459 6.30 -6.09 -7.23
N ILE A 460 7.58 -5.74 -7.40
CA ILE A 460 8.70 -6.57 -6.96
C ILE A 460 9.02 -6.10 -5.55
N TYR A 461 8.68 -6.89 -4.55
CA TYR A 461 9.09 -6.64 -3.18
C TYR A 461 10.56 -6.99 -2.99
N THR A 462 11.28 -6.26 -2.15
CA THR A 462 12.72 -6.43 -1.90
C THR A 462 13.13 -7.84 -1.47
N TRP A 463 12.21 -8.64 -1.00
CA TRP A 463 12.41 -10.03 -0.61
C TRP A 463 12.03 -11.05 -1.71
N GLN A 464 11.48 -10.59 -2.85
CA GLN A 464 11.07 -11.43 -3.98
C GLN A 464 12.03 -11.38 -5.17
N SER A 465 13.00 -10.50 -5.17
CA SER A 465 13.93 -10.39 -6.30
C SER A 465 15.22 -9.69 -5.91
N ASN A 466 16.27 -9.93 -6.70
CA ASN A 466 17.41 -9.04 -6.87
C ASN A 466 16.93 -7.71 -7.48
N ALA A 467 16.18 -6.94 -6.71
CA ALA A 467 15.81 -5.59 -7.09
C ALA A 467 17.10 -4.75 -7.12
N SER A 468 17.80 -4.78 -8.24
CA SER A 468 18.80 -3.76 -8.53
C SER A 468 18.05 -2.44 -8.42
N TYR A 469 18.33 -1.68 -7.36
CA TYR A 469 17.91 -0.30 -7.22
C TYR A 469 18.49 0.49 -8.39
N THR A 470 17.79 0.54 -9.50
CA THR A 470 18.00 1.59 -10.48
C THR A 470 17.33 2.83 -9.89
N LYS A 471 18.19 3.72 -9.39
CA LYS A 471 17.85 5.06 -8.92
C LYS A 471 17.11 5.87 -9.98
#